data_be1329ec87a6aab81a0a9b64fbd6b382
#
_entry.id   be1329ec87a6aab81a0a9b64fbd6b382
#
_cell.length_a   1.000
_cell.length_b   1.000
_cell.length_c   1.000
_cell.angle_alpha   90.00
_cell.angle_beta   90.00
_cell.angle_gamma   90.00
#
_symmetry.space_group_name_H-M   'P 1'
#
loop_
_entity.id
_entity.type
_entity.pdbx_description
1 polymer ?
#
loop_
_entity_poly.entity_id
_entity_poly.type
_entity_poly.pdbx_seq_one_letter_code
_entity_poly.pdbx_strand_id
1 'polypeptide(L)'
;RMLFLNKAELGEMEDAAAAAQSFFTMPEDKTYTFTVNDYTTYADVLKKLGLDSLAVDAYEKAIKVNPKQYSLYQQLSLACIKAASAHNPEPFVKAAEAYQKFIDGQEYGKDYDLNNLLTLLSRYTNAAAFVKDPELKKAMFDRGMEVFKAIDEKADKTSNYAVVLQRKASLMNGYYGANVNEECAKTYQEALDAMAKDANMSEQLKNSIAYEANLYIATYAQVAENNMAKAKEHYEKAYTAKPNDQLRKFIDAQFK
;
A
#
# COMPACT_ATOMS: atom_id res chain seq x y z
N ARG A 1 28.67 -7.48 -19.09
CA ARG A 1 28.07 -6.22 -18.59
C ARG A 1 27.57 -5.33 -19.72
N MET A 2 28.43 -4.88 -20.62
CA MET A 2 28.06 -3.95 -21.71
C MET A 2 26.90 -4.46 -22.57
N LEU A 3 26.90 -5.76 -22.91
CA LEU A 3 25.82 -6.36 -23.68
C LEU A 3 24.47 -6.21 -22.96
N PHE A 4 24.41 -6.57 -21.68
CA PHE A 4 23.21 -6.45 -20.87
C PHE A 4 22.71 -4.99 -20.78
N LEU A 5 23.58 -4.04 -20.46
CA LEU A 5 23.23 -2.64 -20.33
C LEU A 5 22.73 -2.07 -21.66
N ASN A 6 23.43 -2.33 -22.78
CA ASN A 6 23.03 -1.85 -24.11
C ASN A 6 21.66 -2.43 -24.53
N LYS A 7 21.39 -3.72 -24.29
CA LYS A 7 20.09 -4.34 -24.56
C LYS A 7 18.98 -3.68 -23.75
N ALA A 8 19.24 -3.40 -22.47
CA ALA A 8 18.28 -2.72 -21.60
C ALA A 8 17.96 -1.28 -22.08
N GLU A 9 18.97 -0.52 -22.53
CA GLU A 9 18.81 0.82 -23.11
C GLU A 9 18.03 0.80 -24.42
N LEU A 10 18.26 -0.21 -25.28
CA LEU A 10 17.52 -0.38 -26.54
C LEU A 10 16.07 -0.87 -26.33
N GLY A 11 15.69 -1.23 -25.13
CA GLY A 11 14.34 -1.74 -24.82
C GLY A 11 14.15 -3.22 -25.17
N GLU A 12 15.22 -3.96 -25.47
CA GLU A 12 15.21 -5.38 -25.77
C GLU A 12 15.23 -6.20 -24.46
N MET A 13 14.09 -6.22 -23.76
CA MET A 13 14.03 -6.64 -22.35
C MET A 13 14.32 -8.11 -22.13
N GLU A 14 13.84 -9.03 -23.00
CA GLU A 14 14.10 -10.46 -22.93
C GLU A 14 15.60 -10.76 -23.14
N ASP A 15 16.20 -10.13 -24.15
CA ASP A 15 17.62 -10.26 -24.44
C ASP A 15 18.47 -9.67 -23.31
N ALA A 16 18.05 -8.54 -22.76
CA ALA A 16 18.71 -7.91 -21.61
C ALA A 16 18.66 -8.82 -20.38
N ALA A 17 17.52 -9.46 -20.11
CA ALA A 17 17.39 -10.40 -18.99
C ALA A 17 18.29 -11.62 -19.18
N ALA A 18 18.33 -12.22 -20.37
CA ALA A 18 19.20 -13.36 -20.68
C ALA A 18 20.69 -12.99 -20.55
N ALA A 19 21.09 -11.84 -21.07
CA ALA A 19 22.46 -11.33 -20.94
C ALA A 19 22.83 -11.03 -19.47
N ALA A 20 21.88 -10.50 -18.66
CA ALA A 20 22.07 -10.24 -17.25
C ALA A 20 22.24 -11.55 -16.45
N GLN A 21 21.43 -12.58 -16.71
CA GLN A 21 21.60 -13.88 -16.08
C GLN A 21 23.01 -14.44 -16.31
N SER A 22 23.48 -14.43 -17.56
CA SER A 22 24.84 -14.87 -17.91
C SER A 22 25.89 -13.99 -17.21
N PHE A 23 25.67 -12.68 -17.11
CA PHE A 23 26.58 -11.76 -16.44
C PHE A 23 26.69 -12.04 -14.93
N PHE A 24 25.56 -12.23 -14.24
CA PHE A 24 25.54 -12.47 -12.79
C PHE A 24 25.94 -13.90 -12.38
N THR A 25 26.17 -14.82 -13.32
CA THR A 25 26.77 -16.14 -13.05
C THR A 25 28.31 -16.12 -13.06
N MET A 26 28.91 -15.00 -13.51
CA MET A 26 30.38 -14.88 -13.47
C MET A 26 30.83 -14.73 -12.01
N PRO A 27 31.96 -15.40 -11.65
CA PRO A 27 32.53 -15.21 -10.32
C PRO A 27 33.02 -13.77 -10.14
N GLU A 28 32.69 -13.17 -9.01
CA GLU A 28 33.36 -11.93 -8.59
C GLU A 28 34.80 -12.20 -8.19
N ASP A 29 35.70 -11.34 -8.62
CA ASP A 29 37.11 -11.40 -8.25
C ASP A 29 37.62 -10.02 -7.82
N LYS A 30 38.92 -9.91 -7.54
CA LYS A 30 39.53 -8.64 -7.10
C LYS A 30 39.50 -7.54 -8.15
N THR A 31 39.27 -7.89 -9.41
CA THR A 31 39.27 -6.96 -10.55
C THR A 31 37.87 -6.57 -10.96
N TYR A 32 36.84 -7.30 -10.48
CA TYR A 32 35.48 -7.08 -10.89
C TYR A 32 34.51 -7.42 -9.76
N THR A 33 33.67 -6.42 -9.39
CA THR A 33 32.55 -6.58 -8.46
C THR A 33 31.27 -6.03 -9.08
N PHE A 34 30.13 -6.63 -8.77
CA PHE A 34 28.84 -6.13 -9.21
C PHE A 34 28.50 -4.81 -8.49
N THR A 35 28.04 -3.85 -9.26
CA THR A 35 27.70 -2.51 -8.74
C THR A 35 26.21 -2.37 -8.46
N VAL A 36 25.84 -1.32 -7.72
CA VAL A 36 24.42 -0.93 -7.53
C VAL A 36 23.73 -0.80 -8.88
N ASN A 37 24.38 -0.12 -9.85
CA ASN A 37 23.78 0.10 -11.16
C ASN A 37 23.52 -1.20 -11.93
N ASP A 38 24.37 -2.21 -11.79
CA ASP A 38 24.16 -3.51 -12.43
C ASP A 38 22.86 -4.15 -11.91
N TYR A 39 22.69 -4.18 -10.59
CA TYR A 39 21.51 -4.77 -9.96
C TYR A 39 20.24 -3.94 -10.20
N THR A 40 20.31 -2.61 -10.15
CA THR A 40 19.11 -1.77 -10.38
C THR A 40 18.66 -1.81 -11.82
N THR A 41 19.57 -1.78 -12.80
CA THR A 41 19.22 -1.95 -14.22
C THR A 41 18.58 -3.32 -14.46
N TYR A 42 19.10 -4.37 -13.85
CA TYR A 42 18.50 -5.71 -13.94
C TYR A 42 17.10 -5.75 -13.31
N ALA A 43 16.93 -5.16 -12.14
CA ALA A 43 15.62 -5.06 -11.49
C ALA A 43 14.60 -4.31 -12.38
N ASP A 44 15.00 -3.24 -13.04
CA ASP A 44 14.13 -2.49 -13.94
C ASP A 44 13.74 -3.28 -15.20
N VAL A 45 14.66 -4.06 -15.76
CA VAL A 45 14.35 -5.02 -16.84
C VAL A 45 13.33 -6.05 -16.36
N LEU A 46 13.54 -6.67 -15.21
CA LEU A 46 12.62 -7.65 -14.63
C LEU A 46 11.22 -7.08 -14.37
N LYS A 47 11.13 -5.84 -13.86
CA LYS A 47 9.85 -5.15 -13.68
C LYS A 47 9.10 -4.93 -14.99
N LYS A 48 9.81 -4.55 -16.06
CA LYS A 48 9.21 -4.38 -17.39
C LYS A 48 8.68 -5.69 -17.97
N LEU A 49 9.30 -6.82 -17.60
CA LEU A 49 8.87 -8.17 -17.96
C LEU A 49 7.78 -8.73 -17.01
N GLY A 50 7.36 -8.00 -15.97
CA GLY A 50 6.39 -8.47 -14.98
C GLY A 50 6.94 -9.54 -14.02
N LEU A 51 8.27 -9.69 -13.95
CA LEU A 51 8.98 -10.65 -13.09
C LEU A 51 9.28 -10.00 -11.73
N ASP A 52 8.23 -9.50 -11.06
CA ASP A 52 8.33 -8.63 -9.88
C ASP A 52 9.05 -9.30 -8.71
N SER A 53 8.88 -10.60 -8.47
CA SER A 53 9.61 -11.32 -7.40
C SER A 53 11.12 -11.34 -7.64
N LEU A 54 11.56 -11.53 -8.88
CA LEU A 54 12.98 -11.47 -9.22
C LEU A 54 13.54 -10.04 -9.14
N ALA A 55 12.71 -9.04 -9.43
CA ALA A 55 13.07 -7.64 -9.24
C ALA A 55 13.29 -7.30 -7.76
N VAL A 56 12.51 -7.86 -6.84
CA VAL A 56 12.74 -7.76 -5.38
C VAL A 56 14.14 -8.27 -5.03
N ASP A 57 14.50 -9.47 -5.47
CA ASP A 57 15.83 -10.05 -5.20
C ASP A 57 16.98 -9.18 -5.73
N ALA A 58 16.79 -8.61 -6.91
CA ALA A 58 17.79 -7.72 -7.52
C ALA A 58 17.96 -6.41 -6.72
N TYR A 59 16.86 -5.77 -6.27
CA TYR A 59 16.96 -4.59 -5.40
C TYR A 59 17.61 -4.93 -4.04
N GLU A 60 17.31 -6.09 -3.45
CA GLU A 60 17.98 -6.53 -2.21
C GLU A 60 19.50 -6.66 -2.39
N LYS A 61 19.94 -7.18 -3.55
CA LYS A 61 21.38 -7.25 -3.88
C LYS A 61 21.97 -5.84 -4.05
N ALA A 62 21.28 -4.93 -4.73
CA ALA A 62 21.71 -3.53 -4.84
C ALA A 62 21.89 -2.86 -3.47
N ILE A 63 20.93 -3.08 -2.55
CA ILE A 63 20.99 -2.57 -1.17
C ILE A 63 22.17 -3.16 -0.40
N LYS A 64 22.50 -4.45 -0.58
CA LYS A 64 23.69 -5.06 0.03
C LYS A 64 24.99 -4.40 -0.41
N VAL A 65 25.06 -3.95 -1.68
CA VAL A 65 26.24 -3.22 -2.19
C VAL A 65 26.31 -1.81 -1.58
N ASN A 66 25.20 -1.10 -1.47
CA ASN A 66 25.16 0.24 -0.87
C ASN A 66 23.93 0.44 0.03
N PRO A 67 23.98 0.04 1.30
CA PRO A 67 22.86 0.12 2.22
C PRO A 67 22.49 1.57 2.62
N LYS A 68 23.34 2.55 2.32
CA LYS A 68 23.05 3.98 2.58
C LYS A 68 22.37 4.69 1.41
N GLN A 69 22.15 4.03 0.30
CA GLN A 69 21.39 4.59 -0.82
C GLN A 69 19.89 4.39 -0.57
N TYR A 70 19.31 5.24 0.25
CA TYR A 70 17.93 5.08 0.76
C TYR A 70 16.86 5.04 -0.33
N SER A 71 17.08 5.66 -1.49
CA SER A 71 16.19 5.55 -2.65
C SER A 71 15.96 4.11 -3.13
N LEU A 72 16.92 3.20 -2.90
CA LEU A 72 16.77 1.78 -3.23
C LEU A 72 15.66 1.10 -2.41
N TYR A 73 15.49 1.51 -1.16
CA TYR A 73 14.44 0.97 -0.29
C TYR A 73 13.03 1.38 -0.76
N GLN A 74 12.89 2.59 -1.34
CA GLN A 74 11.65 2.99 -2.00
C GLN A 74 11.35 2.11 -3.21
N GLN A 75 12.36 1.85 -4.05
CA GLN A 75 12.22 0.97 -5.22
C GLN A 75 11.90 -0.48 -4.81
N LEU A 76 12.58 -0.99 -3.78
CA LEU A 76 12.29 -2.30 -3.20
C LEU A 76 10.83 -2.38 -2.71
N SER A 77 10.36 -1.37 -1.97
CA SER A 77 8.98 -1.32 -1.50
C SER A 77 7.96 -1.39 -2.65
N LEU A 78 8.21 -0.65 -3.74
CA LEU A 78 7.36 -0.68 -4.92
C LEU A 78 7.36 -2.06 -5.62
N ALA A 79 8.52 -2.70 -5.75
CA ALA A 79 8.62 -4.05 -6.32
C ALA A 79 7.90 -5.08 -5.44
N CYS A 80 8.06 -4.99 -4.12
CA CYS A 80 7.38 -5.86 -3.16
C CYS A 80 5.86 -5.77 -3.25
N ILE A 81 5.29 -4.57 -3.40
CA ILE A 81 3.83 -4.41 -3.55
C ILE A 81 3.31 -5.10 -4.82
N LYS A 82 4.08 -5.07 -5.91
CA LYS A 82 3.70 -5.76 -7.15
C LYS A 82 3.84 -7.28 -7.05
N ALA A 83 4.86 -7.76 -6.35
CA ALA A 83 5.10 -9.19 -6.13
C ALA A 83 4.13 -9.80 -5.11
N ALA A 84 3.47 -8.97 -4.27
CA ALA A 84 2.59 -9.42 -3.21
C ALA A 84 1.22 -9.86 -3.72
N SER A 85 0.62 -10.83 -3.03
CA SER A 85 -0.76 -11.25 -3.26
C SER A 85 -1.37 -11.81 -1.98
N ALA A 86 -2.69 -12.07 -1.98
CA ALA A 86 -3.36 -12.72 -0.85
C ALA A 86 -2.82 -14.14 -0.58
N HIS A 87 -2.28 -14.82 -1.59
CA HIS A 87 -1.66 -16.15 -1.48
C HIS A 87 -0.19 -16.08 -1.06
N ASN A 88 0.48 -14.95 -1.34
CA ASN A 88 1.87 -14.67 -0.95
C ASN A 88 1.94 -13.29 -0.28
N PRO A 89 1.56 -13.18 1.01
CA PRO A 89 1.46 -11.89 1.70
C PRO A 89 2.81 -11.36 2.25
N GLU A 90 3.85 -12.19 2.34
CA GLU A 90 5.15 -11.80 2.89
C GLU A 90 5.74 -10.52 2.26
N PRO A 91 5.68 -10.31 0.92
CA PRO A 91 6.16 -9.09 0.33
C PRO A 91 5.44 -7.81 0.80
N PHE A 92 4.21 -7.87 1.33
CA PHE A 92 3.56 -6.70 1.93
C PHE A 92 4.29 -6.21 3.19
N VAL A 93 4.76 -7.14 4.04
CA VAL A 93 5.57 -6.79 5.22
C VAL A 93 6.89 -6.16 4.79
N LYS A 94 7.58 -6.82 3.87
CA LYS A 94 8.85 -6.32 3.31
C LYS A 94 8.68 -4.93 2.68
N ALA A 95 7.56 -4.68 1.99
CA ALA A 95 7.25 -3.38 1.41
C ALA A 95 7.12 -2.28 2.48
N ALA A 96 6.45 -2.57 3.60
CA ALA A 96 6.29 -1.63 4.71
C ALA A 96 7.64 -1.33 5.38
N GLU A 97 8.42 -2.38 5.69
CA GLU A 97 9.74 -2.24 6.32
C GLU A 97 10.74 -1.51 5.41
N ALA A 98 10.74 -1.80 4.12
CA ALA A 98 11.58 -1.09 3.16
C ALA A 98 11.18 0.40 3.08
N TYR A 99 9.89 0.70 2.98
CA TYR A 99 9.46 2.10 2.93
C TYR A 99 9.74 2.86 4.22
N GLN A 100 9.65 2.19 5.38
CA GLN A 100 10.08 2.77 6.67
C GLN A 100 11.56 3.15 6.62
N LYS A 101 12.44 2.24 6.17
CA LYS A 101 13.88 2.53 6.02
C LYS A 101 14.16 3.67 5.03
N PHE A 102 13.37 3.79 3.96
CA PHE A 102 13.46 4.92 3.05
C PHE A 102 13.19 6.23 3.78
N ILE A 103 12.13 6.31 4.59
CA ILE A 103 11.79 7.51 5.36
C ILE A 103 12.84 7.81 6.42
N ASP A 104 13.26 6.81 7.21
CA ASP A 104 14.22 6.96 8.30
C ASP A 104 15.59 7.43 7.80
N GLY A 105 15.96 7.02 6.59
CA GLY A 105 17.25 7.37 6.00
C GLY A 105 17.28 8.70 5.29
N GLN A 106 16.16 9.33 5.09
CA GLN A 106 16.15 10.69 4.56
C GLN A 106 16.49 11.62 5.70
N GLU A 107 17.56 12.41 5.53
CA GLU A 107 17.89 13.54 6.42
C GLU A 107 16.82 14.65 6.27
N TYR A 108 15.56 14.29 6.28
CA TYR A 108 14.52 15.26 6.49
C TYR A 108 14.65 15.69 7.97
N GLY A 109 15.16 16.88 8.21
CA GLY A 109 14.84 17.55 9.44
C GLY A 109 13.33 17.40 9.67
N LYS A 110 12.83 17.42 10.86
CA LYS A 110 11.47 17.15 11.37
C LYS A 110 10.24 17.36 10.45
N ASP A 111 10.41 17.73 9.18
CA ASP A 111 9.37 17.91 8.16
C ASP A 111 9.29 16.67 7.24
N TYR A 112 8.74 15.60 7.79
CA TYR A 112 8.32 14.48 6.94
C TYR A 112 7.29 14.96 5.92
N ASP A 113 7.50 14.66 4.65
CA ASP A 113 6.47 14.85 3.63
C ASP A 113 5.24 14.00 4.00
N LEU A 114 4.10 14.67 4.18
CA LEU A 114 2.83 14.04 4.51
C LEU A 114 2.46 12.92 3.53
N ASN A 115 2.79 13.09 2.25
CA ASN A 115 2.54 12.07 1.21
C ASN A 115 3.37 10.80 1.45
N ASN A 116 4.61 10.94 1.94
CA ASN A 116 5.45 9.80 2.29
C ASN A 116 4.87 9.05 3.50
N LEU A 117 4.37 9.76 4.52
CA LEU A 117 3.70 9.14 5.66
C LEU A 117 2.39 8.44 5.25
N LEU A 118 1.57 9.05 4.40
CA LEU A 118 0.36 8.43 3.87
C LEU A 118 0.69 7.16 3.04
N THR A 119 1.77 7.19 2.29
CA THR A 119 2.25 6.02 1.55
C THR A 119 2.71 4.92 2.50
N LEU A 120 3.48 5.25 3.53
CA LEU A 120 3.90 4.29 4.55
C LEU A 120 2.70 3.67 5.28
N LEU A 121 1.72 4.48 5.67
CA LEU A 121 0.48 4.00 6.29
C LEU A 121 -0.23 2.99 5.38
N SER A 122 -0.31 3.27 4.07
CA SER A 122 -0.88 2.33 3.09
C SER A 122 -0.10 1.01 3.01
N ARG A 123 1.25 1.03 3.18
CA ARG A 123 2.05 -0.20 3.23
C ARG A 123 1.73 -1.03 4.46
N TYR A 124 1.64 -0.41 5.64
CA TYR A 124 1.23 -1.09 6.87
C TYR A 124 -0.21 -1.61 6.80
N THR A 125 -1.12 -0.87 6.16
CA THR A 125 -2.50 -1.32 5.90
C THR A 125 -2.53 -2.63 5.11
N ASN A 126 -1.76 -2.72 4.02
CA ASN A 126 -1.69 -3.94 3.22
C ASN A 126 -1.08 -5.10 4.04
N ALA A 127 -0.01 -4.86 4.78
CA ALA A 127 0.61 -5.87 5.61
C ALA A 127 -0.38 -6.38 6.70
N ALA A 128 -1.04 -5.48 7.43
CA ALA A 128 -2.04 -5.82 8.43
C ALA A 128 -3.27 -6.56 7.85
N ALA A 129 -3.65 -6.29 6.59
CA ALA A 129 -4.77 -6.96 5.94
C ALA A 129 -4.48 -8.40 5.53
N PHE A 130 -3.27 -8.67 5.02
CA PHE A 130 -2.98 -9.93 4.35
C PHE A 130 -2.09 -10.90 5.13
N VAL A 131 -1.33 -10.43 6.14
CA VAL A 131 -0.51 -11.29 6.99
C VAL A 131 -1.39 -12.22 7.81
N LYS A 132 -1.02 -13.51 7.83
CA LYS A 132 -1.78 -14.56 8.54
C LYS A 132 -1.31 -14.77 9.98
N ASP A 133 -0.02 -14.56 10.25
CA ASP A 133 0.53 -14.66 11.60
C ASP A 133 -0.05 -13.55 12.49
N PRO A 134 -0.71 -13.89 13.60
CA PRO A 134 -1.43 -12.91 14.43
C PRO A 134 -0.51 -11.90 15.12
N GLU A 135 0.70 -12.31 15.52
CA GLU A 135 1.64 -11.42 16.20
C GLU A 135 2.23 -10.43 15.23
N LEU A 136 2.65 -10.92 14.04
CA LEU A 136 3.16 -10.06 12.98
C LEU A 136 2.06 -9.13 12.46
N LYS A 137 0.83 -9.63 12.29
CA LYS A 137 -0.33 -8.82 11.90
C LYS A 137 -0.56 -7.67 12.89
N LYS A 138 -0.53 -7.97 14.19
CA LYS A 138 -0.65 -6.96 15.24
C LYS A 138 0.50 -5.97 15.19
N ALA A 139 1.74 -6.43 15.03
CA ALA A 139 2.91 -5.54 14.91
C ALA A 139 2.79 -4.58 13.73
N MET A 140 2.28 -5.04 12.57
CA MET A 140 2.05 -4.16 11.39
C MET A 140 0.95 -3.14 11.67
N PHE A 141 -0.11 -3.56 12.34
CA PHE A 141 -1.18 -2.65 12.76
C PHE A 141 -0.68 -1.58 13.72
N ASP A 142 0.02 -1.97 14.80
CA ASP A 142 0.53 -1.05 15.81
C ASP A 142 1.47 0.01 15.18
N ARG A 143 2.41 -0.42 14.32
CA ARG A 143 3.28 0.50 13.57
C ARG A 143 2.49 1.42 12.63
N GLY A 144 1.45 0.90 11.97
CA GLY A 144 0.55 1.71 11.16
C GLY A 144 -0.18 2.79 11.99
N MET A 145 -0.59 2.46 13.22
CA MET A 145 -1.22 3.42 14.13
C MET A 145 -0.25 4.49 14.62
N GLU A 146 1.03 4.16 14.83
CA GLU A 146 2.08 5.15 15.14
C GLU A 146 2.28 6.13 13.97
N VAL A 147 2.33 5.62 12.74
CA VAL A 147 2.41 6.45 11.53
C VAL A 147 1.17 7.33 11.40
N PHE A 148 -0.03 6.78 11.64
CA PHE A 148 -1.26 7.58 11.64
C PHE A 148 -1.18 8.73 12.66
N LYS A 149 -0.71 8.48 13.88
CA LYS A 149 -0.55 9.52 14.90
C LYS A 149 0.36 10.66 14.40
N ALA A 150 1.48 10.34 13.78
CA ALA A 150 2.38 11.34 13.21
C ALA A 150 1.73 12.13 12.05
N ILE A 151 0.88 11.48 11.24
CA ILE A 151 0.08 12.14 10.21
C ILE A 151 -0.95 13.07 10.85
N ASP A 152 -1.68 12.59 11.86
CA ASP A 152 -2.75 13.33 12.52
C ASP A 152 -2.27 14.60 13.20
N GLU A 153 -1.08 14.56 13.79
CA GLU A 153 -0.43 15.73 14.42
C GLU A 153 -0.07 16.84 13.40
N LYS A 154 0.19 16.46 12.14
CA LYS A 154 0.62 17.37 11.06
C LYS A 154 -0.48 17.77 10.10
N ALA A 155 -1.56 16.99 10.04
CA ALA A 155 -2.64 17.19 9.07
C ALA A 155 -3.41 18.48 9.32
N ASP A 156 -3.71 19.20 8.25
CA ASP A 156 -4.69 20.28 8.29
C ASP A 156 -6.09 19.69 8.48
N LYS A 157 -6.70 19.98 9.62
CA LYS A 157 -8.04 19.49 9.99
C LYS A 157 -9.16 20.14 9.16
N THR A 158 -8.87 21.17 8.38
CA THR A 158 -9.84 21.90 7.57
C THR A 158 -9.82 21.51 6.09
N SER A 159 -8.75 20.84 5.64
CA SER A 159 -8.59 20.44 4.24
C SER A 159 -8.12 19.00 4.11
N ASN A 160 -8.83 18.20 3.34
CA ASN A 160 -8.53 16.79 3.05
C ASN A 160 -8.39 15.88 4.28
N TYR A 161 -8.81 16.34 5.47
CA TYR A 161 -8.71 15.56 6.70
C TYR A 161 -9.52 14.26 6.67
N ALA A 162 -10.63 14.26 5.93
CA ALA A 162 -11.42 13.05 5.68
C ALA A 162 -10.60 11.91 5.04
N VAL A 163 -9.61 12.24 4.19
CA VAL A 163 -8.67 11.23 3.62
C VAL A 163 -7.81 10.63 4.70
N VAL A 164 -7.34 11.42 5.65
CA VAL A 164 -6.52 10.95 6.78
C VAL A 164 -7.32 9.97 7.65
N LEU A 165 -8.57 10.32 7.99
CA LEU A 165 -9.47 9.47 8.75
C LEU A 165 -9.85 8.18 7.99
N GLN A 166 -10.10 8.27 6.68
CA GLN A 166 -10.33 7.10 5.82
C GLN A 166 -9.12 6.16 5.89
N ARG A 167 -7.88 6.67 5.83
CA ARG A 167 -6.67 5.83 5.91
C ARG A 167 -6.55 5.12 7.26
N LYS A 168 -6.89 5.79 8.36
CA LYS A 168 -6.99 5.15 9.70
C LYS A 168 -8.01 4.01 9.67
N ALA A 169 -9.21 4.30 9.21
CA ALA A 169 -10.28 3.31 9.14
C ALA A 169 -9.92 2.12 8.23
N SER A 170 -9.27 2.36 7.09
CA SER A 170 -8.79 1.30 6.19
C SER A 170 -7.73 0.41 6.86
N LEU A 171 -6.81 0.98 7.67
CA LEU A 171 -5.86 0.19 8.46
C LEU A 171 -6.59 -0.69 9.48
N MET A 172 -7.57 -0.13 10.21
CA MET A 172 -8.38 -0.86 11.18
C MET A 172 -9.18 -1.98 10.50
N ASN A 173 -9.84 -1.69 9.38
CA ASN A 173 -10.57 -2.67 8.58
C ASN A 173 -9.66 -3.81 8.10
N GLY A 174 -8.46 -3.50 7.61
CA GLY A 174 -7.46 -4.50 7.23
C GLY A 174 -7.05 -5.41 8.39
N TYR A 175 -6.86 -4.84 9.57
CA TYR A 175 -6.49 -5.58 10.78
C TYR A 175 -7.62 -6.46 11.30
N TYR A 176 -8.83 -5.92 11.47
CA TYR A 176 -9.97 -6.68 12.00
C TYR A 176 -10.55 -7.66 10.98
N GLY A 177 -10.43 -7.36 9.67
CA GLY A 177 -10.92 -8.21 8.58
C GLY A 177 -12.43 -8.46 8.67
N ALA A 178 -12.83 -9.73 8.72
CA ALA A 178 -14.25 -10.11 8.83
C ALA A 178 -14.89 -9.78 10.19
N ASN A 179 -14.08 -9.52 11.23
CA ASN A 179 -14.57 -9.13 12.55
C ASN A 179 -14.82 -7.63 12.57
N VAL A 180 -16.03 -7.22 12.21
CA VAL A 180 -16.41 -5.80 12.22
C VAL A 180 -16.23 -5.18 13.61
N ASN A 181 -15.76 -3.95 13.66
CA ASN A 181 -15.35 -3.27 14.88
C ASN A 181 -16.03 -1.90 15.01
N GLU A 182 -16.55 -1.58 16.20
CA GLU A 182 -17.28 -0.33 16.44
C GLU A 182 -16.42 0.91 16.24
N GLU A 183 -15.16 0.90 16.72
CA GLU A 183 -14.26 2.03 16.57
C GLU A 183 -13.94 2.30 15.10
N CYS A 184 -13.79 1.24 14.31
CA CYS A 184 -13.60 1.37 12.86
C CYS A 184 -14.83 2.00 12.20
N ALA A 185 -16.05 1.58 12.56
CA ALA A 185 -17.29 2.17 12.04
C ALA A 185 -17.41 3.65 12.43
N LYS A 186 -17.09 4.01 13.68
CA LYS A 186 -17.03 5.41 14.14
C LYS A 186 -16.00 6.23 13.35
N THR A 187 -14.80 5.68 13.12
CA THR A 187 -13.77 6.38 12.34
C THR A 187 -14.21 6.63 10.90
N TYR A 188 -14.91 5.69 10.28
CA TYR A 188 -15.50 5.91 8.96
C TYR A 188 -16.61 6.98 8.99
N GLN A 189 -17.42 7.02 10.04
CA GLN A 189 -18.43 8.09 10.20
C GLN A 189 -17.74 9.46 10.38
N GLU A 190 -16.70 9.55 11.18
CA GLU A 190 -15.89 10.77 11.33
C GLU A 190 -15.29 11.23 9.98
N ALA A 191 -14.87 10.28 9.12
CA ALA A 191 -14.39 10.60 7.78
C ALA A 191 -15.51 11.21 6.90
N LEU A 192 -16.74 10.67 6.97
CA LEU A 192 -17.90 11.24 6.27
C LEU A 192 -18.24 12.64 6.77
N ASP A 193 -18.18 12.84 8.08
CA ASP A 193 -18.47 14.14 8.71
C ASP A 193 -17.42 15.20 8.35
N ALA A 194 -16.14 14.81 8.31
CA ALA A 194 -15.05 15.68 7.85
C ALA A 194 -15.18 16.01 6.36
N MET A 195 -15.53 15.02 5.53
CA MET A 195 -15.76 15.19 4.10
C MET A 195 -16.89 16.21 3.83
N ALA A 196 -17.99 16.13 4.60
CA ALA A 196 -19.12 17.05 4.45
C ALA A 196 -18.77 18.50 4.76
N LYS A 197 -17.74 18.73 5.58
CA LYS A 197 -17.26 20.08 5.97
C LYS A 197 -16.23 20.65 4.98
N ASP A 198 -15.63 19.82 4.14
CA ASP A 198 -14.60 20.25 3.18
C ASP A 198 -15.23 20.58 1.81
N ALA A 199 -15.54 21.87 1.63
CA ALA A 199 -16.12 22.36 0.37
C ALA A 199 -15.17 22.25 -0.84
N ASN A 200 -13.86 22.18 -0.60
CA ASN A 200 -12.83 22.16 -1.64
C ASN A 200 -12.44 20.74 -2.09
N MET A 201 -12.92 19.71 -1.40
CA MET A 201 -12.60 18.33 -1.75
C MET A 201 -13.19 17.97 -3.12
N SER A 202 -12.37 17.32 -3.96
CA SER A 202 -12.82 16.88 -5.29
C SER A 202 -13.90 15.81 -5.19
N GLU A 203 -14.85 15.79 -6.15
CA GLU A 203 -15.91 14.79 -6.20
C GLU A 203 -15.38 13.36 -6.29
N GLN A 204 -14.25 13.16 -6.95
CA GLN A 204 -13.61 11.83 -7.01
C GLN A 204 -13.19 11.34 -5.61
N LEU A 205 -12.59 12.20 -4.79
CA LEU A 205 -12.22 11.87 -3.41
C LEU A 205 -13.46 11.66 -2.54
N LYS A 206 -14.46 12.53 -2.64
CA LYS A 206 -15.74 12.38 -1.92
C LYS A 206 -16.39 11.03 -2.22
N ASN A 207 -16.51 10.68 -3.49
CA ASN A 207 -17.10 9.41 -3.89
C ASN A 207 -16.29 8.19 -3.40
N SER A 208 -14.95 8.29 -3.39
CA SER A 208 -14.09 7.22 -2.86
C SER A 208 -14.31 7.01 -1.35
N ILE A 209 -14.30 8.09 -0.58
CA ILE A 209 -14.53 8.06 0.88
C ILE A 209 -15.94 7.56 1.18
N ALA A 210 -16.96 8.14 0.51
CA ALA A 210 -18.34 7.77 0.72
C ALA A 210 -18.62 6.30 0.41
N TYR A 211 -18.02 5.77 -0.66
CA TYR A 211 -18.17 4.36 -1.02
C TYR A 211 -17.61 3.44 0.07
N GLU A 212 -16.36 3.62 0.44
CA GLU A 212 -15.68 2.75 1.40
C GLU A 212 -16.32 2.85 2.80
N ALA A 213 -16.55 4.06 3.27
CA ALA A 213 -17.13 4.31 4.59
C ALA A 213 -18.55 3.72 4.71
N ASN A 214 -19.40 3.98 3.72
CA ASN A 214 -20.79 3.47 3.78
C ASN A 214 -20.84 1.94 3.62
N LEU A 215 -19.96 1.31 2.85
CA LEU A 215 -19.86 -0.16 2.81
C LEU A 215 -19.54 -0.75 4.17
N TYR A 216 -18.54 -0.18 4.86
CA TYR A 216 -18.16 -0.68 6.18
C TYR A 216 -19.26 -0.46 7.22
N ILE A 217 -19.83 0.75 7.29
CA ILE A 217 -20.90 1.09 8.23
C ILE A 217 -22.14 0.21 7.97
N ALA A 218 -22.48 -0.05 6.71
CA ALA A 218 -23.57 -0.98 6.35
C ALA A 218 -23.30 -2.39 6.87
N THR A 219 -22.08 -2.92 6.66
CA THR A 219 -21.69 -4.24 7.15
C THR A 219 -21.72 -4.30 8.68
N TYR A 220 -21.21 -3.27 9.35
CA TYR A 220 -21.26 -3.17 10.80
C TYR A 220 -22.70 -3.14 11.33
N ALA A 221 -23.57 -2.33 10.72
CA ALA A 221 -24.98 -2.26 11.07
C ALA A 221 -25.70 -3.61 10.90
N GLN A 222 -25.38 -4.34 9.82
CA GLN A 222 -25.96 -5.65 9.56
C GLN A 222 -25.47 -6.71 10.54
N VAL A 223 -24.15 -6.80 10.77
CA VAL A 223 -23.50 -7.92 11.46
C VAL A 223 -23.47 -7.71 12.98
N ALA A 224 -23.12 -6.51 13.45
CA ALA A 224 -22.92 -6.21 14.86
C ALA A 224 -24.18 -5.61 15.52
N GLU A 225 -24.88 -4.70 14.83
CA GLU A 225 -26.05 -4.04 15.38
C GLU A 225 -27.37 -4.81 15.08
N ASN A 226 -27.35 -5.77 14.15
CA ASN A 226 -28.54 -6.43 13.60
C ASN A 226 -29.61 -5.43 13.11
N ASN A 227 -29.16 -4.30 12.58
CA ASN A 227 -30.00 -3.20 12.11
C ASN A 227 -30.08 -3.19 10.58
N MET A 228 -31.01 -3.96 10.04
CA MET A 228 -31.19 -4.12 8.60
C MET A 228 -31.62 -2.82 7.88
N ALA A 229 -32.37 -1.97 8.55
CA ALA A 229 -32.80 -0.68 7.97
C ALA A 229 -31.61 0.26 7.77
N LYS A 230 -30.76 0.41 8.79
CA LYS A 230 -29.52 1.19 8.73
C LYS A 230 -28.55 0.59 7.72
N ALA A 231 -28.42 -0.73 7.70
CA ALA A 231 -27.57 -1.42 6.72
C ALA A 231 -27.99 -1.10 5.29
N LYS A 232 -29.28 -1.24 4.97
CA LYS A 232 -29.83 -0.93 3.64
C LYS A 232 -29.53 0.52 3.24
N GLU A 233 -29.80 1.47 4.13
CA GLU A 233 -29.55 2.89 3.89
C GLU A 233 -28.09 3.15 3.48
N HIS A 234 -27.14 2.59 4.22
CA HIS A 234 -25.71 2.77 3.94
C HIS A 234 -25.23 2.02 2.70
N TYR A 235 -25.76 0.82 2.40
CA TYR A 235 -25.48 0.16 1.12
C TYR A 235 -25.97 0.96 -0.08
N GLU A 236 -27.15 1.60 0.00
CA GLU A 236 -27.65 2.48 -1.06
C GLU A 236 -26.79 3.74 -1.22
N LYS A 237 -26.30 4.33 -0.11
CA LYS A 237 -25.35 5.47 -0.16
C LYS A 237 -24.04 5.05 -0.82
N ALA A 238 -23.52 3.86 -0.50
CA ALA A 238 -22.32 3.32 -1.15
C ALA A 238 -22.55 3.12 -2.66
N TYR A 239 -23.68 2.54 -3.04
CA TYR A 239 -24.05 2.37 -4.45
C TYR A 239 -24.15 3.73 -5.18
N THR A 240 -24.74 4.74 -4.55
CA THR A 240 -24.84 6.10 -5.13
C THR A 240 -23.45 6.70 -5.37
N ALA A 241 -22.52 6.52 -4.43
CA ALA A 241 -21.16 7.03 -4.54
C ALA A 241 -20.34 6.32 -5.63
N LYS A 242 -20.54 5.02 -5.81
CA LYS A 242 -19.86 4.21 -6.83
C LYS A 242 -20.76 3.09 -7.33
N PRO A 243 -21.61 3.36 -8.34
CA PRO A 243 -22.50 2.37 -8.90
C PRO A 243 -21.75 1.14 -9.45
N ASN A 244 -22.20 -0.05 -9.06
CA ASN A 244 -21.72 -1.29 -9.64
C ASN A 244 -22.80 -2.40 -9.54
N ASP A 245 -22.86 -3.27 -10.53
CA ASP A 245 -23.89 -4.29 -10.66
C ASP A 245 -23.89 -5.33 -9.53
N GLN A 246 -22.72 -5.63 -8.96
CA GLN A 246 -22.61 -6.63 -7.89
C GLN A 246 -23.25 -6.10 -6.60
N LEU A 247 -22.96 -4.85 -6.24
CA LEU A 247 -23.56 -4.23 -5.07
C LEU A 247 -25.08 -4.06 -5.26
N ARG A 248 -25.55 -3.67 -6.46
CA ARG A 248 -26.99 -3.58 -6.74
C ARG A 248 -27.71 -4.92 -6.56
N LYS A 249 -27.17 -5.98 -7.16
CA LYS A 249 -27.72 -7.34 -7.02
C LYS A 249 -27.73 -7.81 -5.57
N PHE A 250 -26.68 -7.49 -4.81
CA PHE A 250 -26.63 -7.80 -3.38
C PHE A 250 -27.73 -7.09 -2.59
N ILE A 251 -27.90 -5.77 -2.80
CA ILE A 251 -28.94 -4.98 -2.12
C ILE A 251 -30.34 -5.54 -2.45
N ASP A 252 -30.61 -5.78 -3.73
CA ASP A 252 -31.92 -6.29 -4.17
C ASP A 252 -32.23 -7.69 -3.64
N ALA A 253 -31.22 -8.52 -3.44
CA ALA A 253 -31.40 -9.87 -2.87
C ALA A 253 -31.60 -9.84 -1.36
N GLN A 254 -30.84 -9.00 -0.67
CA GLN A 254 -30.74 -9.00 0.81
C GLN A 254 -31.89 -8.20 1.48
N PHE A 255 -32.41 -7.17 0.82
CA PHE A 255 -33.34 -6.21 1.40
C PHE A 255 -34.67 -6.13 0.64
N LYS A 256 -35.17 -7.30 0.21
CA LYS A 256 -36.49 -7.42 -0.42
C LYS A 256 -37.62 -6.99 0.48
#